data_44487af7abb3fd7f77ffe21b2544670e
#
_entry.id   44487af7abb3fd7f77ffe21b2544670e
#
_cell.length_a   1.000
_cell.length_b   1.000
_cell.length_c   1.000
_cell.angle_alpha   90.00
_cell.angle_beta   90.00
_cell.angle_gamma   90.00
#
_symmetry.space_group_name_H-M   'P 1'
#
loop_
_entity.id
_entity.type
_entity.pdbx_description
1 polymer ?
#
loop_
_entity_poly.entity_id
_entity_poly.type
_entity_poly.pdbx_seq_one_letter_code
_entity_poly.pdbx_strand_id
1 'polypeptide(L)'
;KSEAKVTIQQLEDKPGVAAEIFGNLADNGINVDMIVQNISADGMHTDLTFTVQETDLSSAKSVIESLSNTIKYAKLEESKDIAKLSIIGVGMRSHAGVAAQMFSVLAENGINIQAITTSEIKISVLIELKHIEKAMRALHSAYKLDQN
;
A
#
# COMPACT_ATOMS: atom_id res chain seq x y z
N LYS A 1 -3.69 -12.30 -5.84
CA LYS A 1 -2.28 -11.99 -5.99
C LYS A 1 -2.01 -10.66 -6.62
N SER A 2 -2.74 -10.35 -7.70
CA SER A 2 -2.61 -9.06 -8.35
C SER A 2 -3.45 -8.03 -7.62
N GLU A 3 -2.80 -6.95 -7.21
CA GLU A 3 -3.47 -5.88 -6.49
C GLU A 3 -3.50 -4.62 -7.33
N ALA A 4 -4.38 -3.72 -6.95
CA ALA A 4 -4.47 -2.41 -7.55
C ALA A 4 -4.40 -1.36 -6.45
N LYS A 5 -3.85 -0.22 -6.80
CA LYS A 5 -3.67 0.89 -5.87
C LYS A 5 -4.56 2.04 -6.32
N VAL A 6 -5.28 2.62 -5.37
CA VAL A 6 -6.11 3.80 -5.61
C VAL A 6 -5.58 4.92 -4.72
N THR A 7 -5.35 6.08 -5.31
CA THR A 7 -4.93 7.26 -4.56
C THR A 7 -5.97 8.35 -4.74
N ILE A 8 -6.49 8.83 -3.62
CA ILE A 8 -7.40 9.98 -3.60
C ILE A 8 -6.55 11.19 -3.29
N GLN A 9 -6.33 12.04 -4.31
CA GLN A 9 -5.43 13.18 -4.18
C GLN A 9 -6.15 14.40 -3.64
N GLN A 10 -5.48 15.13 -2.77
CA GLN A 10 -6.00 16.36 -2.19
C GLN A 10 -7.34 16.15 -1.51
N LEU A 11 -7.43 15.08 -0.75
CA LEU A 11 -8.62 14.78 0.02
C LEU A 11 -8.67 15.72 1.21
N GLU A 12 -9.83 16.30 1.44
CA GLU A 12 -10.03 17.18 2.59
C GLU A 12 -9.79 16.38 3.87
N ASP A 13 -8.88 16.87 4.71
CA ASP A 13 -8.49 16.16 5.93
C ASP A 13 -9.28 16.70 7.12
N LYS A 14 -10.37 16.02 7.42
CA LYS A 14 -11.21 16.39 8.56
C LYS A 14 -11.82 15.12 9.16
N PRO A 15 -12.25 15.18 10.43
CA PRO A 15 -12.80 14.00 11.10
C PRO A 15 -13.96 13.41 10.32
N GLY A 16 -13.98 12.08 10.25
CA GLY A 16 -15.06 11.34 9.62
C GLY A 16 -14.88 11.01 8.16
N VAL A 17 -13.94 11.66 7.46
CA VAL A 17 -13.76 11.42 6.02
C VAL A 17 -13.29 10.00 5.76
N ALA A 18 -12.29 9.53 6.50
CA ALA A 18 -11.80 8.17 6.33
C ALA A 18 -12.88 7.14 6.67
N ALA A 19 -13.65 7.37 7.71
CA ALA A 19 -14.74 6.48 8.09
C ALA A 19 -15.78 6.39 6.98
N GLU A 20 -16.09 7.51 6.36
CA GLU A 20 -17.04 7.57 5.24
C GLU A 20 -16.54 6.72 4.07
N ILE A 21 -15.29 6.90 3.71
CA ILE A 21 -14.70 6.20 2.58
C ILE A 21 -14.64 4.69 2.83
N PHE A 22 -14.01 4.29 3.93
CA PHE A 22 -13.79 2.86 4.17
C PHE A 22 -15.05 2.14 4.62
N GLY A 23 -15.97 2.85 5.28
CA GLY A 23 -17.27 2.30 5.61
C GLY A 23 -18.07 1.95 4.36
N ASN A 24 -18.06 2.85 3.37
CA ASN A 24 -18.76 2.59 2.12
C ASN A 24 -18.11 1.49 1.30
N LEU A 25 -16.78 1.42 1.31
CA LEU A 25 -16.08 0.32 0.63
C LEU A 25 -16.45 -1.01 1.28
N ALA A 26 -16.45 -1.06 2.60
CA ALA A 26 -16.83 -2.29 3.32
C ALA A 26 -18.26 -2.69 3.05
N ASP A 27 -19.17 -1.72 3.04
CA ASP A 27 -20.60 -1.98 2.76
C ASP A 27 -20.81 -2.56 1.36
N ASN A 28 -19.90 -2.30 0.46
CA ASN A 28 -19.95 -2.82 -0.90
C ASN A 28 -19.12 -4.08 -1.07
N GLY A 29 -18.67 -4.68 0.03
CA GLY A 29 -17.93 -5.93 -0.01
C GLY A 29 -16.52 -5.83 -0.51
N ILE A 30 -15.93 -4.64 -0.49
CA ILE A 30 -14.58 -4.42 -1.00
C ILE A 30 -13.60 -4.48 0.16
N ASN A 31 -12.66 -5.41 0.09
CA ASN A 31 -11.62 -5.55 1.11
C ASN A 31 -10.43 -4.67 0.75
N VAL A 32 -10.03 -3.84 1.70
CA VAL A 32 -8.87 -2.98 1.57
C VAL A 32 -7.71 -3.64 2.33
N ASP A 33 -6.56 -3.73 1.67
CA ASP A 33 -5.42 -4.43 2.26
C ASP A 33 -4.43 -3.48 2.94
N MET A 34 -3.96 -2.47 2.22
CA MET A 34 -3.02 -1.49 2.77
C MET A 34 -3.62 -0.10 2.67
N ILE A 35 -3.31 0.73 3.65
CA ILE A 35 -3.75 2.13 3.68
C ILE A 35 -2.55 2.99 4.03
N VAL A 36 -2.25 3.98 3.19
CA VAL A 36 -1.15 4.91 3.42
C VAL A 36 -1.68 6.33 3.25
N GLN A 37 -1.33 7.19 4.18
CA GLN A 37 -1.81 8.58 4.17
C GLN A 37 -0.63 9.53 4.22
N ASN A 38 -0.64 10.53 3.33
CA ASN A 38 0.37 11.59 3.31
C ASN A 38 -0.32 12.93 3.50
N ILE A 39 -0.02 13.57 4.62
CA ILE A 39 -0.60 14.87 4.95
C ILE A 39 0.14 15.95 4.17
N SER A 40 -0.62 16.85 3.53
CA SER A 40 -0.03 17.92 2.76
C SER A 40 0.65 18.95 3.67
N ALA A 41 1.48 19.80 3.06
CA ALA A 41 2.22 20.81 3.80
C ALA A 41 1.32 21.81 4.53
N ASP A 42 0.12 22.08 3.98
CA ASP A 42 -0.83 23.02 4.60
C ASP A 42 -1.59 22.40 5.78
N GLY A 43 -1.46 21.08 5.98
CA GLY A 43 -2.17 20.38 7.05
C GLY A 43 -3.66 20.25 6.85
N MET A 44 -4.18 20.65 5.70
CA MET A 44 -5.61 20.67 5.43
C MET A 44 -6.07 19.60 4.45
N HIS A 45 -5.12 19.01 3.74
CA HIS A 45 -5.39 17.98 2.75
C HIS A 45 -4.50 16.78 2.94
N THR A 46 -4.91 15.67 2.40
CA THR A 46 -4.13 14.45 2.45
C THR A 46 -4.25 13.70 1.13
N ASP A 47 -3.21 12.97 0.78
CA ASP A 47 -3.29 12.00 -0.29
C ASP A 47 -3.49 10.65 0.39
N LEU A 48 -4.62 10.02 0.13
CA LEU A 48 -4.97 8.75 0.75
C LEU A 48 -4.85 7.65 -0.30
N THR A 49 -3.96 6.71 -0.03
CA THR A 49 -3.71 5.58 -0.94
C THR A 49 -4.15 4.30 -0.24
N PHE A 50 -4.85 3.45 -0.98
CA PHE A 50 -5.20 2.13 -0.46
C PHE A 50 -5.12 1.10 -1.58
N THR A 51 -5.02 -0.17 -1.19
CA THR A 51 -4.97 -1.26 -2.16
C THR A 51 -6.19 -2.14 -2.04
N VAL A 52 -6.61 -2.65 -3.18
CA VAL A 52 -7.70 -3.62 -3.28
C VAL A 52 -7.25 -4.72 -4.24
N GLN A 53 -7.99 -5.81 -4.30
CA GLN A 53 -7.76 -6.79 -5.35
C GLN A 53 -8.07 -6.13 -6.70
N GLU A 54 -7.30 -6.48 -7.71
CA GLU A 54 -7.46 -5.85 -9.02
C GLU A 54 -8.88 -6.01 -9.56
N THR A 55 -9.53 -7.13 -9.26
CA THR A 55 -10.90 -7.38 -9.68
C THR A 55 -11.91 -6.42 -9.04
N ASP A 56 -11.54 -5.80 -7.91
CA ASP A 56 -12.41 -4.86 -7.22
C ASP A 56 -12.13 -3.40 -7.57
N LEU A 57 -11.15 -3.14 -8.43
CA LEU A 57 -10.73 -1.77 -8.71
C LEU A 57 -11.87 -0.90 -9.25
N SER A 58 -12.59 -1.40 -10.21
CA SER A 58 -13.69 -0.66 -10.84
C SER A 58 -14.77 -0.30 -9.83
N SER A 59 -15.14 -1.28 -9.00
CA SER A 59 -16.13 -1.08 -7.95
C SER A 59 -15.66 -0.08 -6.91
N ALA A 60 -14.39 -0.16 -6.53
CA ALA A 60 -13.82 0.76 -5.55
C ALA A 60 -13.87 2.20 -6.06
N LYS A 61 -13.50 2.41 -7.32
CA LYS A 61 -13.56 3.75 -7.92
C LYS A 61 -14.99 4.28 -7.95
N SER A 62 -15.94 3.43 -8.32
CA SER A 62 -17.34 3.83 -8.36
C SER A 62 -17.85 4.24 -7.00
N VAL A 63 -17.45 3.53 -5.95
CA VAL A 63 -17.84 3.88 -4.58
C VAL A 63 -17.30 5.27 -4.22
N ILE A 64 -16.01 5.50 -4.48
CA ILE A 64 -15.41 6.80 -4.16
C ILE A 64 -16.10 7.93 -4.94
N GLU A 65 -16.34 7.71 -6.22
CA GLU A 65 -17.00 8.74 -7.05
C GLU A 65 -18.41 9.02 -6.58
N SER A 66 -19.10 8.04 -6.04
CA SER A 66 -20.45 8.23 -5.52
C SER A 66 -20.47 9.10 -4.26
N LEU A 67 -19.33 9.28 -3.62
CA LEU A 67 -19.22 10.10 -2.41
C LEU A 67 -18.82 11.53 -2.70
N SER A 68 -18.75 11.92 -3.97
CA SER A 68 -18.25 13.24 -4.37
C SER A 68 -19.05 14.41 -3.78
N ASN A 69 -20.28 14.17 -3.35
CA ASN A 69 -21.08 15.21 -2.68
C ASN A 69 -20.78 15.31 -1.20
N THR A 70 -20.13 14.31 -0.63
CA THR A 70 -19.86 14.22 0.81
C THR A 70 -18.41 14.50 1.13
N ILE A 71 -17.50 14.02 0.27
CA ILE A 71 -16.07 14.20 0.45
C ILE A 71 -15.53 15.05 -0.70
N LYS A 72 -14.53 15.86 -0.40
CA LYS A 72 -13.92 16.75 -1.40
C LYS A 72 -12.51 16.27 -1.71
N TYR A 73 -12.22 16.07 -2.97
CA TYR A 73 -10.89 15.69 -3.42
C TYR A 73 -10.66 16.22 -4.83
N ALA A 74 -9.39 16.28 -5.25
CA ALA A 74 -9.06 16.81 -6.56
C ALA A 74 -9.10 15.75 -7.64
N LYS A 75 -8.61 14.55 -7.36
CA LYS A 75 -8.42 13.55 -8.41
C LYS A 75 -8.29 12.17 -7.83
N LEU A 76 -8.77 11.17 -8.58
CA LEU A 76 -8.51 9.77 -8.29
C LEU A 76 -7.46 9.26 -9.26
N GLU A 77 -6.44 8.61 -8.72
CA GLU A 77 -5.43 7.94 -9.52
C GLU A 77 -5.48 6.44 -9.24
N GLU A 78 -5.19 5.65 -10.25
CA GLU A 78 -5.16 4.20 -10.08
C GLU A 78 -3.91 3.62 -10.70
N SER A 79 -3.48 2.48 -10.14
CA SER A 79 -2.33 1.75 -10.64
C SER A 79 -2.65 0.28 -10.56
N LYS A 80 -2.50 -0.43 -11.68
CA LYS A 80 -2.71 -1.87 -11.73
C LYS A 80 -1.38 -2.59 -11.76
N ASP A 81 -1.44 -3.90 -11.75
CA ASP A 81 -0.27 -4.75 -11.93
C ASP A 81 0.78 -4.47 -10.87
N ILE A 82 0.31 -4.40 -9.63
CA ILE A 82 1.20 -4.31 -8.47
C ILE A 82 1.02 -5.54 -7.60
N ALA A 83 2.02 -5.80 -6.78
CA ALA A 83 1.98 -6.92 -5.86
C ALA A 83 2.51 -6.49 -4.52
N LYS A 84 1.98 -7.11 -3.47
CA LYS A 84 2.44 -6.87 -2.11
C LYS A 84 3.43 -7.96 -1.73
N LEU A 85 4.55 -7.54 -1.18
CA LEU A 85 5.58 -8.43 -0.69
C LEU A 85 5.80 -8.14 0.78
N SER A 86 5.72 -9.16 1.62
CA SER A 86 5.81 -8.98 3.06
C SER A 86 6.90 -9.85 3.65
N ILE A 87 7.58 -9.30 4.65
CA ILE A 87 8.50 -10.07 5.49
C ILE A 87 7.89 -10.09 6.88
N ILE A 88 7.72 -11.30 7.40
CA ILE A 88 7.18 -11.52 8.74
C ILE A 88 8.33 -12.03 9.60
N GLY A 89 8.60 -11.33 10.69
CA GLY A 89 9.68 -11.71 11.57
C GLY A 89 9.23 -11.68 13.01
N VAL A 90 9.06 -12.86 13.58
CA VAL A 90 8.79 -12.97 15.01
C VAL A 90 10.13 -12.82 15.72
N GLY A 91 10.16 -11.92 16.69
CA GLY A 91 11.38 -11.69 17.45
C GLY A 91 12.42 -10.89 16.69
N MET A 92 12.01 -10.07 15.74
CA MET A 92 12.94 -9.20 15.05
C MET A 92 13.64 -8.28 16.04
N ARG A 93 14.96 -8.26 15.98
CA ARG A 93 15.74 -7.44 16.88
C ARG A 93 15.60 -5.96 16.55
N SER A 94 15.49 -5.64 15.28
CA SER A 94 15.45 -4.27 14.82
C SER A 94 14.66 -4.20 13.54
N HIS A 95 13.55 -3.50 13.58
CA HIS A 95 12.75 -3.20 12.40
C HIS A 95 13.58 -2.43 11.37
N ALA A 96 14.36 -1.45 11.84
CA ALA A 96 15.16 -0.63 10.94
C ALA A 96 16.19 -1.48 10.19
N GLY A 97 16.80 -2.43 10.89
CA GLY A 97 17.79 -3.31 10.26
C GLY A 97 17.18 -4.24 9.24
N VAL A 98 16.03 -4.83 9.57
CA VAL A 98 15.33 -5.72 8.65
C VAL A 98 14.84 -4.94 7.43
N ALA A 99 14.28 -3.76 7.67
CA ALA A 99 13.80 -2.91 6.58
C ALA A 99 14.95 -2.47 5.67
N ALA A 100 16.08 -2.07 6.26
CA ALA A 100 17.23 -1.64 5.49
C ALA A 100 17.73 -2.76 4.58
N GLN A 101 17.78 -3.98 5.08
CA GLN A 101 18.19 -5.13 4.29
C GLN A 101 17.21 -5.37 3.14
N MET A 102 15.92 -5.35 3.44
CA MET A 102 14.90 -5.53 2.42
C MET A 102 15.03 -4.48 1.30
N PHE A 103 15.16 -3.23 1.70
CA PHE A 103 15.24 -2.13 0.74
C PHE A 103 16.52 -2.21 -0.09
N SER A 104 17.62 -2.58 0.53
CA SER A 104 18.88 -2.74 -0.19
C SER A 104 18.81 -3.86 -1.22
N VAL A 105 18.25 -4.99 -0.85
CA VAL A 105 18.12 -6.12 -1.75
C VAL A 105 17.26 -5.75 -2.96
N LEU A 106 16.14 -5.08 -2.72
CA LEU A 106 15.26 -4.66 -3.80
C LEU A 106 15.96 -3.64 -4.71
N ALA A 107 16.68 -2.69 -4.12
CA ALA A 107 17.40 -1.69 -4.88
C ALA A 107 18.49 -2.31 -5.76
N GLU A 108 19.22 -3.28 -5.20
CA GLU A 108 20.28 -3.98 -5.96
C GLU A 108 19.73 -4.73 -7.16
N ASN A 109 18.46 -5.11 -7.09
CA ASN A 109 17.79 -5.81 -8.17
C ASN A 109 16.98 -4.90 -9.08
N GLY A 110 17.13 -3.59 -8.91
CA GLY A 110 16.46 -2.61 -9.77
C GLY A 110 14.96 -2.52 -9.55
N ILE A 111 14.49 -2.91 -8.37
CA ILE A 111 13.07 -2.94 -8.05
C ILE A 111 12.70 -1.73 -7.22
N ASN A 112 11.80 -0.91 -7.74
CA ASN A 112 11.34 0.28 -7.06
C ASN A 112 10.18 -0.05 -6.12
N ILE A 113 10.19 0.59 -4.95
CA ILE A 113 9.14 0.40 -3.94
C ILE A 113 8.13 1.53 -4.09
N GLN A 114 6.86 1.17 -4.22
CA GLN A 114 5.80 2.16 -4.43
C GLN A 114 5.12 2.58 -3.14
N ALA A 115 5.07 1.70 -2.15
CA ALA A 115 4.49 2.00 -0.85
C ALA A 115 5.05 1.04 0.18
N ILE A 116 5.07 1.48 1.44
CA ILE A 116 5.62 0.71 2.55
C ILE A 116 4.65 0.80 3.72
N THR A 117 4.38 -0.33 4.36
CA THR A 117 3.71 -0.33 5.66
C THR A 117 4.46 -1.27 6.60
N THR A 118 4.43 -0.96 7.87
CA THR A 118 5.10 -1.79 8.88
C THR A 118 4.19 -1.99 10.07
N SER A 119 4.38 -3.11 10.75
CA SER A 119 3.80 -3.39 12.04
C SER A 119 4.90 -3.97 12.92
N GLU A 120 4.57 -4.37 14.14
CA GLU A 120 5.57 -4.92 15.04
C GLU A 120 6.28 -6.15 14.48
N ILE A 121 5.58 -6.94 13.67
CA ILE A 121 6.10 -8.21 13.20
C ILE A 121 6.18 -8.32 11.68
N LYS A 122 5.77 -7.28 10.96
CA LYS A 122 5.66 -7.38 9.51
C LYS A 122 6.05 -6.09 8.80
N ILE A 123 6.77 -6.23 7.70
CA ILE A 123 7.09 -5.14 6.79
C ILE A 123 6.53 -5.52 5.43
N SER A 124 5.70 -4.66 4.86
CA SER A 124 5.10 -4.91 3.55
C SER A 124 5.44 -3.79 2.59
N VAL A 125 5.73 -4.15 1.36
CA VAL A 125 5.99 -3.17 0.30
C VAL A 125 5.13 -3.50 -0.90
N LEU A 126 4.82 -2.48 -1.68
CA LEU A 126 4.18 -2.66 -2.99
C LEU A 126 5.23 -2.45 -4.06
N ILE A 127 5.28 -3.36 -5.01
CA ILE A 127 6.19 -3.31 -6.14
C ILE A 127 5.40 -3.65 -7.40
N GLU A 128 6.00 -3.41 -8.56
CA GLU A 128 5.38 -3.84 -9.80
C GLU A 128 5.28 -5.36 -9.84
N LEU A 129 4.14 -5.84 -10.27
CA LEU A 129 3.86 -7.29 -10.32
C LEU A 129 4.91 -8.05 -11.12
N LYS A 130 5.41 -7.45 -12.19
CA LYS A 130 6.41 -8.11 -13.05
C LYS A 130 7.70 -8.45 -12.33
N HIS A 131 7.96 -7.82 -11.19
CA HIS A 131 9.18 -8.05 -10.40
C HIS A 131 8.99 -8.99 -9.23
N ILE A 132 7.77 -9.51 -9.01
CA ILE A 132 7.48 -10.24 -7.77
C ILE A 132 8.34 -11.50 -7.60
N GLU A 133 8.51 -12.28 -8.68
CA GLU A 133 9.30 -13.51 -8.57
C GLU A 133 10.77 -13.21 -8.31
N LYS A 134 11.31 -12.22 -9.01
CA LYS A 134 12.70 -11.81 -8.82
C LYS A 134 12.92 -11.32 -7.39
N ALA A 135 11.98 -10.50 -6.90
CA ALA A 135 12.06 -9.95 -5.55
C ALA A 135 12.01 -11.07 -4.50
N MET A 136 11.09 -12.01 -4.66
CA MET A 136 10.97 -13.10 -3.72
C MET A 136 12.23 -13.96 -3.66
N ARG A 137 12.80 -14.27 -4.82
CA ARG A 137 14.04 -15.04 -4.86
C ARG A 137 15.21 -14.30 -4.21
N ALA A 138 15.34 -13.00 -4.53
CA ALA A 138 16.43 -12.21 -3.99
C ALA A 138 16.34 -12.07 -2.47
N LEU A 139 15.14 -11.82 -1.97
CA LEU A 139 14.93 -11.69 -0.53
C LEU A 139 15.10 -13.01 0.19
N HIS A 140 14.57 -14.08 -0.39
CA HIS A 140 14.73 -15.42 0.19
C HIS A 140 16.20 -15.79 0.33
N SER A 141 17.01 -15.50 -0.71
CA SER A 141 18.44 -15.77 -0.66
C SER A 141 19.14 -14.95 0.41
N ALA A 142 18.80 -13.67 0.50
CA ALA A 142 19.44 -12.77 1.46
C ALA A 142 19.15 -13.19 2.90
N TYR A 143 17.89 -13.49 3.21
CA TYR A 143 17.51 -13.85 4.57
C TYR A 143 17.90 -15.27 4.93
N LYS A 144 17.95 -16.16 3.96
CA LYS A 144 18.42 -17.52 4.20
C LYS A 144 19.89 -17.54 4.56
N LEU A 145 20.70 -16.70 3.89
CA LEU A 145 22.11 -16.58 4.19
C LEU A 145 22.34 -16.04 5.60
N ASP A 146 21.49 -15.14 6.04
CA ASP A 146 21.60 -14.55 7.37
C ASP A 146 21.28 -15.54 8.49
N GLN A 147 20.55 -16.61 8.17
CA GLN A 147 20.17 -17.61 9.16
C GLN A 147 21.26 -18.64 9.39
N ASN A 148 22.25 -18.66 8.54
CA ASN A 148 23.38 -19.58 8.66
C ASN A 148 24.57 -18.87 9.27
#